data_fd583eb7303c6a5ea4103a2cea50688b
#
_entry.id   fd583eb7303c6a5ea4103a2cea50688b
#
_cell.length_a   1.000
_cell.length_b   1.000
_cell.length_c   1.000
_cell.angle_alpha   90.00
_cell.angle_beta   90.00
_cell.angle_gamma   90.00
#
_symmetry.space_group_name_H-M   'P 1'
#
loop_
_entity.id
_entity.type
_entity.pdbx_description
1 polymer ?
#
loop_
_entity_poly.entity_id
_entity_poly.type
_entity_poly.pdbx_seq_one_letter_code
_entity_poly.pdbx_strand_id
1 'polypeptide(L)'
;MDSPGVKLLRAQETMMNDRPWEIAFEDVRVPAENMIGGEGDGFKFAQNWISAGRIRHGARGIGVIERCLELGASYAKQRETFGKKLAERQSVQWMLVDSYADLHMLRLMVHTAAAKHDAGEDIRYDAYMCKYLGDTKSFEAADRCMQIHGGMGLTTDLPIERMWRDQRSFVITEGPTEILKMALARHVLRQYGG
;
A
#
# COMPACT_ATOMS: atom_id res chain seq x y z
N MET A 1 1.95 -15.26 23.59
CA MET A 1 2.67 -16.32 22.85
C MET A 1 3.15 -17.44 23.80
N ASP A 2 3.21 -17.17 25.12
CA ASP A 2 3.75 -18.11 26.12
C ASP A 2 2.71 -19.10 26.67
N SER A 3 1.50 -19.12 26.10
CA SER A 3 0.45 -20.08 26.51
C SER A 3 0.81 -21.50 26.10
N PRO A 4 0.56 -22.50 26.95
CA PRO A 4 0.73 -23.91 26.57
C PRO A 4 -0.03 -24.25 25.29
N GLY A 5 0.62 -24.99 24.39
CA GLY A 5 0.05 -25.36 23.09
C GLY A 5 0.30 -24.34 21.95
N VAL A 6 0.84 -23.15 22.22
CA VAL A 6 1.29 -22.23 21.18
C VAL A 6 2.72 -22.57 20.77
N LYS A 7 2.92 -22.86 19.49
CA LYS A 7 4.25 -23.22 18.93
C LYS A 7 4.64 -22.27 17.82
N LEU A 8 5.76 -21.59 17.98
CA LEU A 8 6.39 -20.83 16.92
C LEU A 8 7.21 -21.80 16.06
N LEU A 9 6.80 -22.04 14.83
CA LEU A 9 7.40 -23.04 13.96
C LEU A 9 8.57 -22.47 13.15
N ARG A 10 8.32 -21.43 12.36
CA ARG A 10 9.29 -20.86 11.46
C ARG A 10 9.05 -19.37 11.21
N ALA A 11 10.11 -18.58 11.27
CA ALA A 11 10.10 -17.22 10.73
C ALA A 11 10.35 -17.25 9.21
N GLN A 12 9.48 -16.62 8.44
CA GLN A 12 9.64 -16.46 7.00
C GLN A 12 10.53 -15.25 6.74
N GLU A 13 11.53 -15.36 5.89
CA GLU A 13 12.28 -14.19 5.41
C GLU A 13 11.58 -13.60 4.20
N THR A 14 11.36 -12.28 4.20
CA THR A 14 10.70 -11.58 3.10
C THR A 14 11.61 -10.54 2.47
N MET A 15 11.25 -10.08 1.27
CA MET A 15 11.96 -9.00 0.59
C MET A 15 11.93 -7.65 1.34
N MET A 16 11.03 -7.51 2.32
CA MET A 16 10.91 -6.31 3.16
C MET A 16 11.75 -6.36 4.42
N ASN A 17 12.46 -7.48 4.66
CA ASN A 17 13.18 -7.79 5.90
C ASN A 17 12.29 -7.90 7.14
N ASP A 18 10.99 -8.03 6.99
CA ASP A 18 10.09 -8.48 8.05
C ASP A 18 10.12 -10.01 8.14
N ARG A 19 9.69 -10.53 9.29
CA ARG A 19 9.71 -11.97 9.58
C ARG A 19 8.36 -12.42 10.12
N PRO A 20 7.34 -12.60 9.25
CA PRO A 20 6.10 -13.22 9.68
C PRO A 20 6.34 -14.67 10.12
N TRP A 21 5.65 -15.08 11.18
CA TRP A 21 5.81 -16.39 11.78
C TRP A 21 4.70 -17.35 11.36
N GLU A 22 5.09 -18.57 11.09
CA GLU A 22 4.20 -19.72 11.07
C GLU A 22 3.97 -20.17 12.51
N ILE A 23 2.72 -20.20 12.95
CA ILE A 23 2.34 -20.49 14.32
C ILE A 23 1.33 -21.65 14.32
N ALA A 24 1.59 -22.67 15.14
CA ALA A 24 0.62 -23.73 15.42
C ALA A 24 -0.05 -23.50 16.78
N PHE A 25 -1.33 -23.81 16.84
CA PHE A 25 -2.14 -23.80 18.06
C PHE A 25 -2.64 -25.22 18.29
N GLU A 26 -2.14 -25.89 19.32
CA GLU A 26 -2.49 -27.29 19.67
C GLU A 26 -3.13 -27.29 21.04
N ASP A 27 -4.42 -27.54 21.09
CA ASP A 27 -5.23 -27.61 22.33
C ASP A 27 -5.03 -26.38 23.25
N VAL A 28 -4.80 -25.20 22.68
CA VAL A 28 -4.60 -23.98 23.46
C VAL A 28 -5.88 -23.61 24.18
N ARG A 29 -5.79 -23.49 25.51
CA ARG A 29 -6.90 -23.06 26.37
C ARG A 29 -6.70 -21.59 26.77
N VAL A 30 -7.75 -20.79 26.62
CA VAL A 30 -7.81 -19.40 27.06
C VAL A 30 -9.05 -19.18 27.93
N PRO A 31 -9.01 -18.27 28.93
CA PRO A 31 -10.18 -17.93 29.72
C PRO A 31 -11.32 -17.43 28.82
N ALA A 32 -12.57 -17.79 29.14
CA ALA A 32 -13.73 -17.43 28.34
C ALA A 32 -13.95 -15.89 28.26
N GLU A 33 -13.54 -15.17 29.32
CA GLU A 33 -13.58 -13.72 29.39
C GLU A 33 -12.64 -13.02 28.39
N ASN A 34 -11.68 -13.73 27.81
CA ASN A 34 -10.79 -13.20 26.76
C ASN A 34 -11.46 -13.22 25.37
N MET A 35 -12.66 -13.76 25.25
CA MET A 35 -13.41 -13.72 24.00
C MET A 35 -13.87 -12.28 23.68
N ILE A 36 -13.52 -11.79 22.49
CA ILE A 36 -13.93 -10.48 22.00
C ILE A 36 -15.24 -10.64 21.22
N GLY A 37 -16.32 -10.02 21.73
CA GLY A 37 -17.67 -10.15 21.16
C GLY A 37 -18.32 -11.51 21.49
N GLY A 38 -19.21 -11.97 20.63
CA GLY A 38 -19.89 -13.25 20.74
C GLY A 38 -19.26 -14.37 19.89
N GLU A 39 -19.72 -15.59 20.11
CA GLU A 39 -19.35 -16.73 19.26
C GLU A 39 -19.71 -16.45 17.80
N GLY A 40 -18.77 -16.63 16.87
CA GLY A 40 -18.95 -16.38 15.44
C GLY A 40 -18.68 -14.94 14.96
N ASP A 41 -18.48 -13.95 15.85
CA ASP A 41 -18.24 -12.56 15.49
C ASP A 41 -16.82 -12.24 14.97
N GLY A 42 -15.86 -13.15 15.17
CA GLY A 42 -14.45 -12.88 14.87
C GLY A 42 -14.19 -12.42 13.43
N PHE A 43 -14.84 -13.03 12.45
CA PHE A 43 -14.67 -12.64 11.05
C PHE A 43 -15.24 -11.25 10.76
N LYS A 44 -16.36 -10.85 11.40
CA LYS A 44 -16.94 -9.51 11.28
C LYS A 44 -15.98 -8.43 11.82
N PHE A 45 -15.37 -8.67 12.97
CA PHE A 45 -14.36 -7.76 13.53
C PHE A 45 -13.15 -7.62 12.61
N ALA A 46 -12.64 -8.75 12.07
CA ALA A 46 -11.55 -8.74 11.11
C ALA A 46 -11.90 -7.93 9.85
N GLN A 47 -13.09 -8.08 9.30
CA GLN A 47 -13.58 -7.34 8.13
C GLN A 47 -13.65 -5.82 8.38
N ASN A 48 -14.15 -5.41 9.55
CA ASN A 48 -14.22 -3.99 9.91
C ASN A 48 -12.83 -3.37 10.03
N TRP A 49 -11.91 -4.06 10.70
CA TRP A 49 -10.53 -3.62 10.84
C TRP A 49 -9.80 -3.51 9.49
N ILE A 50 -9.96 -4.51 8.62
CA ILE A 50 -9.38 -4.52 7.27
C ILE A 50 -9.94 -3.36 6.43
N SER A 51 -11.22 -3.03 6.55
CA SER A 51 -11.82 -1.94 5.77
C SER A 51 -11.20 -0.58 6.09
N ALA A 52 -11.03 -0.26 7.37
CA ALA A 52 -10.29 0.95 7.80
C ALA A 52 -8.81 0.88 7.38
N GLY A 53 -8.19 -0.30 7.46
CA GLY A 53 -6.82 -0.57 7.01
C GLY A 53 -6.60 -0.22 5.54
N ARG A 54 -7.57 -0.45 4.68
CA ARG A 54 -7.48 -0.17 3.24
C ARG A 54 -7.41 1.33 2.91
N ILE A 55 -8.10 2.19 3.65
CA ILE A 55 -7.93 3.66 3.51
C ILE A 55 -6.51 4.05 3.92
N ARG A 56 -5.98 3.46 4.98
CA ARG A 56 -4.60 3.67 5.45
C ARG A 56 -3.55 3.31 4.39
N HIS A 57 -3.79 2.28 3.56
CA HIS A 57 -2.94 1.97 2.40
C HIS A 57 -2.90 3.14 1.41
N GLY A 58 -4.05 3.73 1.09
CA GLY A 58 -4.10 4.93 0.26
C GLY A 58 -3.32 6.10 0.86
N ALA A 59 -3.50 6.37 2.16
CA ALA A 59 -2.80 7.44 2.85
C ALA A 59 -1.27 7.24 2.86
N ARG A 60 -0.81 6.01 3.08
CA ARG A 60 0.61 5.66 2.97
C ARG A 60 1.14 5.87 1.55
N GLY A 61 0.37 5.46 0.53
CA GLY A 61 0.70 5.68 -0.87
C GLY A 61 0.94 7.15 -1.20
N ILE A 62 0.12 8.07 -0.66
CA ILE A 62 0.32 9.52 -0.78
C ILE A 62 1.71 9.93 -0.29
N GLY A 63 2.08 9.52 0.94
CA GLY A 63 3.38 9.88 1.52
C GLY A 63 4.56 9.33 0.72
N VAL A 64 4.45 8.13 0.17
CA VAL A 64 5.50 7.53 -0.68
C VAL A 64 5.64 8.29 -1.99
N ILE A 65 4.53 8.58 -2.69
CA ILE A 65 4.58 9.33 -3.96
C ILE A 65 5.18 10.71 -3.75
N GLU A 66 4.79 11.40 -2.67
CA GLU A 66 5.32 12.72 -2.33
C GLU A 66 6.84 12.66 -2.11
N ARG A 67 7.30 11.68 -1.33
CA ARG A 67 8.73 11.47 -1.11
C ARG A 67 9.49 11.13 -2.38
N CYS A 68 8.92 10.32 -3.27
CA CYS A 68 9.50 10.02 -4.57
C CYS A 68 9.63 11.27 -5.46
N LEU A 69 8.63 12.15 -5.45
CA LEU A 69 8.68 13.41 -6.17
C LEU A 69 9.77 14.34 -5.65
N GLU A 70 9.89 14.48 -4.32
CA GLU A 70 10.96 15.30 -3.70
C GLU A 70 12.35 14.81 -4.12
N LEU A 71 12.60 13.50 -3.96
CA LEU A 71 13.90 12.89 -4.30
C LEU A 71 14.17 12.97 -5.79
N GLY A 72 13.22 12.58 -6.63
CA GLY A 72 13.37 12.53 -8.08
C GLY A 72 13.58 13.91 -8.68
N ALA A 73 12.80 14.92 -8.26
CA ALA A 73 12.92 16.29 -8.76
C ALA A 73 14.24 16.94 -8.30
N SER A 74 14.64 16.72 -7.04
CA SER A 74 15.93 17.23 -6.53
C SER A 74 17.11 16.65 -7.30
N TYR A 75 17.14 15.32 -7.46
CA TYR A 75 18.20 14.63 -8.18
C TYR A 75 18.24 15.07 -9.65
N ALA A 76 17.09 15.17 -10.33
CA ALA A 76 17.01 15.59 -11.73
C ALA A 76 17.56 17.00 -11.98
N LYS A 77 17.41 17.92 -11.02
CA LYS A 77 17.98 19.28 -11.09
C LYS A 77 19.49 19.31 -10.88
N GLN A 78 20.06 18.33 -10.20
CA GLN A 78 21.50 18.29 -9.86
C GLN A 78 22.29 17.46 -10.87
N ARG A 79 21.78 16.29 -11.24
CA ARG A 79 22.48 15.32 -12.08
C ARG A 79 22.56 15.79 -13.54
N GLU A 80 23.76 15.80 -14.07
CA GLU A 80 24.04 16.09 -15.48
C GLU A 80 24.53 14.82 -16.19
N THR A 81 24.04 14.59 -17.41
CA THR A 81 24.47 13.53 -18.32
C THR A 81 24.43 14.04 -19.76
N PHE A 82 25.43 13.68 -20.57
CA PHE A 82 25.50 14.10 -21.97
C PHE A 82 25.29 15.62 -22.15
N GLY A 83 25.93 16.43 -21.29
CA GLY A 83 25.92 17.91 -21.37
C GLY A 83 24.60 18.60 -21.02
N LYS A 84 23.64 17.88 -20.40
CA LYS A 84 22.36 18.45 -19.96
C LYS A 84 21.92 17.85 -18.62
N LYS A 85 21.21 18.63 -17.84
CA LYS A 85 20.58 18.15 -16.60
C LYS A 85 19.47 17.15 -16.91
N LEU A 86 19.26 16.19 -16.02
CA LEU A 86 18.16 15.23 -16.17
C LEU A 86 16.80 15.92 -16.21
N ALA A 87 16.62 17.03 -15.48
CA ALA A 87 15.40 17.85 -15.49
C ALA A 87 15.04 18.41 -16.88
N GLU A 88 16.00 18.49 -17.82
CA GLU A 88 15.79 18.94 -19.19
C GLU A 88 15.40 17.77 -20.14
N ARG A 89 15.38 16.54 -19.64
CA ARG A 89 15.00 15.34 -20.40
C ARG A 89 13.49 15.11 -20.32
N GLN A 90 12.82 15.10 -21.45
CA GLN A 90 11.37 14.96 -21.54
C GLN A 90 10.85 13.69 -20.84
N SER A 91 11.55 12.56 -20.98
CA SER A 91 11.19 11.32 -20.30
C SER A 91 11.20 11.44 -18.77
N VAL A 92 12.15 12.17 -18.20
CA VAL A 92 12.22 12.45 -16.77
C VAL A 92 11.08 13.37 -16.33
N GLN A 93 10.79 14.41 -17.14
CA GLN A 93 9.66 15.31 -16.89
C GLN A 93 8.33 14.55 -16.87
N TRP A 94 8.10 13.61 -17.80
CA TRP A 94 6.89 12.79 -17.82
C TRP A 94 6.77 11.91 -16.57
N MET A 95 7.85 11.26 -16.14
CA MET A 95 7.85 10.45 -14.90
C MET A 95 7.44 11.28 -13.68
N LEU A 96 7.91 12.52 -13.57
CA LEU A 96 7.55 13.43 -12.48
C LEU A 96 6.09 13.90 -12.60
N VAL A 97 5.63 14.26 -13.79
CA VAL A 97 4.24 14.70 -14.03
C VAL A 97 3.25 13.58 -13.75
N ASP A 98 3.51 12.35 -14.22
CA ASP A 98 2.65 11.20 -13.95
C ASP A 98 2.53 10.93 -12.44
N SER A 99 3.67 10.97 -11.73
CA SER A 99 3.66 10.80 -10.28
C SER A 99 2.93 11.92 -9.55
N TYR A 100 3.03 13.16 -10.02
CA TYR A 100 2.31 14.31 -9.46
C TYR A 100 0.77 14.19 -9.68
N ALA A 101 0.36 13.77 -10.86
CA ALA A 101 -1.05 13.52 -11.17
C ALA A 101 -1.63 12.40 -10.30
N ASP A 102 -0.90 11.29 -10.18
CA ASP A 102 -1.25 10.17 -9.30
C ASP A 102 -1.41 10.63 -7.84
N LEU A 103 -0.48 11.46 -7.34
CA LEU A 103 -0.55 12.04 -5.99
C LEU A 103 -1.81 12.88 -5.77
N HIS A 104 -2.12 13.77 -6.73
CA HIS A 104 -3.27 14.65 -6.62
C HIS A 104 -4.60 13.87 -6.59
N MET A 105 -4.77 12.94 -7.52
CA MET A 105 -5.96 12.07 -7.57
C MET A 105 -6.11 11.23 -6.31
N LEU A 106 -5.02 10.62 -5.85
CA LEU A 106 -5.05 9.76 -4.66
C LEU A 106 -5.39 10.55 -3.39
N ARG A 107 -4.88 11.78 -3.23
CA ARG A 107 -5.25 12.67 -2.11
C ARG A 107 -6.76 12.93 -2.07
N LEU A 108 -7.35 13.34 -3.18
CA LEU A 108 -8.79 13.61 -3.24
C LEU A 108 -9.60 12.36 -2.87
N MET A 109 -9.22 11.21 -3.41
CA MET A 109 -9.93 9.95 -3.16
C MET A 109 -9.84 9.53 -1.69
N VAL A 110 -8.64 9.59 -1.08
CA VAL A 110 -8.44 9.19 0.31
C VAL A 110 -9.16 10.13 1.28
N HIS A 111 -9.10 11.45 1.05
CA HIS A 111 -9.83 12.42 1.88
C HIS A 111 -11.33 12.23 1.76
N THR A 112 -11.86 11.96 0.55
CA THR A 112 -13.28 11.68 0.35
C THR A 112 -13.71 10.41 1.10
N ALA A 113 -12.91 9.33 1.01
CA ALA A 113 -13.18 8.08 1.72
C ALA A 113 -13.17 8.27 3.26
N ALA A 114 -12.20 9.04 3.76
CA ALA A 114 -12.11 9.36 5.19
C ALA A 114 -13.29 10.17 5.68
N ALA A 115 -13.71 11.22 4.93
CA ALA A 115 -14.87 12.04 5.28
C ALA A 115 -16.17 11.23 5.31
N LYS A 116 -16.38 10.32 4.36
CA LYS A 116 -17.51 9.39 4.37
C LYS A 116 -17.49 8.47 5.59
N HIS A 117 -16.31 7.95 5.93
CA HIS A 117 -16.13 7.11 7.14
C HIS A 117 -16.54 7.87 8.40
N ASP A 118 -16.07 9.11 8.55
CA ASP A 118 -16.40 9.97 9.70
C ASP A 118 -17.88 10.30 9.77
N ALA A 119 -18.56 10.37 8.61
CA ALA A 119 -20.01 10.54 8.50
C ALA A 119 -20.81 9.24 8.76
N GLY A 120 -20.18 8.11 8.98
CA GLY A 120 -20.81 6.81 9.20
C GLY A 120 -21.40 6.16 7.94
N GLU A 121 -20.96 6.59 6.76
CA GLU A 121 -21.40 6.02 5.48
C GLU A 121 -20.72 4.68 5.17
N ASP A 122 -21.30 3.87 4.28
CA ASP A 122 -20.67 2.65 3.77
C ASP A 122 -19.51 3.00 2.83
N ILE A 123 -18.29 2.78 3.31
CA ILE A 123 -17.03 3.08 2.60
C ILE A 123 -16.42 1.87 1.90
N ARG A 124 -17.13 0.76 1.82
CA ARG A 124 -16.54 -0.52 1.36
C ARG A 124 -15.83 -0.38 0.02
N TYR A 125 -16.47 0.22 -0.96
CA TYR A 125 -15.91 0.36 -2.31
C TYR A 125 -14.86 1.47 -2.40
N ASP A 126 -15.05 2.56 -1.64
CA ASP A 126 -14.05 3.62 -1.49
C ASP A 126 -12.76 3.06 -0.88
N ALA A 127 -12.86 2.21 0.16
CA ALA A 127 -11.72 1.55 0.78
C ALA A 127 -11.00 0.59 -0.18
N TYR A 128 -11.74 -0.15 -1.03
CA TYR A 128 -11.14 -0.99 -2.06
C TYR A 128 -10.37 -0.16 -3.09
N MET A 129 -10.92 0.96 -3.54
CA MET A 129 -10.24 1.87 -4.46
C MET A 129 -9.02 2.51 -3.82
N CYS A 130 -9.11 2.98 -2.57
CA CYS A 130 -7.98 3.56 -1.83
C CYS A 130 -6.82 2.57 -1.74
N LYS A 131 -7.10 1.31 -1.41
CA LYS A 131 -6.06 0.28 -1.33
C LYS A 131 -5.51 -0.07 -2.71
N TYR A 132 -6.38 -0.38 -3.67
CA TYR A 132 -5.97 -0.77 -5.01
C TYR A 132 -5.12 0.30 -5.70
N LEU A 133 -5.63 1.54 -5.74
CA LEU A 133 -4.92 2.64 -6.41
C LEU A 133 -3.74 3.15 -5.58
N GLY A 134 -3.91 3.21 -4.24
CA GLY A 134 -2.84 3.63 -3.35
C GLY A 134 -1.57 2.81 -3.51
N ASP A 135 -1.70 1.49 -3.50
CA ASP A 135 -0.54 0.59 -3.61
C ASP A 135 0.02 0.53 -5.02
N THR A 136 -0.83 0.47 -6.07
CA THR A 136 -0.32 0.41 -7.44
C THR A 136 0.36 1.71 -7.86
N LYS A 137 -0.24 2.86 -7.53
CA LYS A 137 0.30 4.17 -7.92
C LYS A 137 1.56 4.55 -7.12
N SER A 138 1.62 4.19 -5.85
CA SER A 138 2.85 4.38 -5.07
C SER A 138 4.00 3.46 -5.51
N PHE A 139 3.70 2.23 -5.91
CA PHE A 139 4.69 1.34 -6.52
C PHE A 139 5.22 1.90 -7.85
N GLU A 140 4.32 2.34 -8.75
CA GLU A 140 4.72 2.97 -10.01
C GLU A 140 5.57 4.23 -9.79
N ALA A 141 5.24 5.06 -8.78
CA ALA A 141 6.03 6.25 -8.46
C ALA A 141 7.41 5.91 -7.88
N ALA A 142 7.51 4.86 -7.04
CA ALA A 142 8.79 4.37 -6.51
C ALA A 142 9.67 3.83 -7.64
N ASP A 143 9.09 3.13 -8.62
CA ASP A 143 9.78 2.61 -9.79
C ASP A 143 10.30 3.74 -10.68
N ARG A 144 9.47 4.74 -10.98
CA ARG A 144 9.90 5.95 -11.71
C ARG A 144 11.02 6.69 -10.98
N CYS A 145 10.92 6.83 -9.64
CA CYS A 145 11.94 7.48 -8.82
C CYS A 145 13.27 6.72 -8.90
N MET A 146 13.24 5.40 -8.81
CA MET A 146 14.41 4.53 -8.99
C MET A 146 15.02 4.71 -10.36
N GLN A 147 14.21 4.73 -11.42
CA GLN A 147 14.66 4.94 -12.79
C GLN A 147 15.33 6.31 -13.00
N ILE A 148 14.79 7.38 -12.40
CA ILE A 148 15.39 8.73 -12.46
C ILE A 148 16.78 8.74 -11.83
N HIS A 149 16.98 8.01 -10.73
CA HIS A 149 18.27 7.93 -10.02
C HIS A 149 19.27 6.98 -10.67
N GLY A 150 18.81 6.09 -11.58
CA GLY A 150 19.67 5.09 -12.22
C GLY A 150 20.36 4.19 -11.18
N GLY A 151 21.66 3.92 -11.33
CA GLY A 151 22.40 3.07 -10.40
C GLY A 151 22.33 3.49 -8.93
N MET A 152 22.25 4.79 -8.64
CA MET A 152 22.07 5.30 -7.26
C MET A 152 20.73 4.88 -6.65
N GLY A 153 19.68 4.71 -7.44
CA GLY A 153 18.38 4.25 -6.98
C GLY A 153 18.38 2.78 -6.51
N LEU A 154 19.39 2.01 -6.89
CA LEU A 154 19.56 0.60 -6.50
C LEU A 154 20.37 0.41 -5.23
N THR A 155 21.06 1.46 -4.76
CA THR A 155 21.89 1.40 -3.56
C THR A 155 21.06 1.59 -2.29
N THR A 156 21.57 1.12 -1.16
CA THR A 156 20.97 1.36 0.16
C THR A 156 21.32 2.72 0.75
N ASP A 157 22.10 3.55 0.03
CA ASP A 157 22.45 4.91 0.47
C ASP A 157 21.23 5.85 0.42
N LEU A 158 20.25 5.53 -0.41
CA LEU A 158 18.99 6.25 -0.54
C LEU A 158 17.81 5.34 -0.17
N PRO A 159 16.69 5.89 0.31
CA PRO A 159 15.55 5.07 0.73
C PRO A 159 14.75 4.49 -0.44
N ILE A 160 15.18 4.68 -1.68
CA ILE A 160 14.40 4.39 -2.89
C ILE A 160 14.19 2.89 -3.07
N GLU A 161 15.28 2.08 -2.96
CA GLU A 161 15.19 0.63 -3.11
C GLU A 161 14.28 0.02 -2.04
N ARG A 162 14.31 0.56 -0.81
CA ARG A 162 13.44 0.13 0.28
C ARG A 162 11.98 0.49 0.00
N MET A 163 11.71 1.72 -0.44
CA MET A 163 10.35 2.15 -0.83
C MET A 163 9.82 1.25 -1.94
N TRP A 164 10.63 0.94 -2.96
CA TRP A 164 10.23 0.06 -4.06
C TRP A 164 9.84 -1.35 -3.57
N ARG A 165 10.66 -1.97 -2.71
CA ARG A 165 10.39 -3.30 -2.13
C ARG A 165 9.11 -3.30 -1.29
N ASP A 166 8.96 -2.31 -0.42
CA ASP A 166 7.81 -2.17 0.45
C ASP A 166 6.53 -1.99 -0.37
N GLN A 167 6.51 -1.08 -1.36
CA GLN A 167 5.34 -0.85 -2.19
C GLN A 167 4.99 -2.07 -3.06
N ARG A 168 5.98 -2.81 -3.56
CA ARG A 168 5.72 -4.04 -4.31
C ARG A 168 4.99 -5.09 -3.46
N SER A 169 5.32 -5.19 -2.18
CA SER A 169 4.66 -6.13 -1.29
C SER A 169 3.22 -5.71 -0.98
N PHE A 170 2.97 -4.40 -0.82
CA PHE A 170 1.63 -3.90 -0.50
C PHE A 170 0.59 -4.14 -1.60
N VAL A 171 0.99 -4.27 -2.84
CA VAL A 171 0.10 -4.72 -3.94
C VAL A 171 -0.50 -6.11 -3.65
N ILE A 172 0.16 -6.92 -2.81
CA ILE A 172 -0.23 -8.30 -2.48
C ILE A 172 -0.91 -8.38 -1.11
N THR A 173 -0.36 -7.73 -0.08
CA THR A 173 -0.82 -7.85 1.31
C THR A 173 -2.20 -7.22 1.54
N GLU A 174 -2.92 -7.65 2.57
CA GLU A 174 -4.27 -7.19 2.96
C GLU A 174 -5.33 -7.22 1.84
N GLY A 175 -5.14 -8.13 0.90
CA GLY A 175 -6.00 -8.35 -0.27
C GLY A 175 -5.33 -7.92 -1.57
N PRO A 176 -4.91 -8.89 -2.39
CA PRO A 176 -4.29 -8.61 -3.69
C PRO A 176 -5.16 -7.74 -4.57
N THR A 177 -4.51 -6.93 -5.41
CA THR A 177 -5.17 -6.02 -6.37
C THR A 177 -6.27 -6.72 -7.18
N GLU A 178 -6.05 -7.96 -7.58
CA GLU A 178 -6.99 -8.76 -8.38
C GLU A 178 -8.29 -9.05 -7.62
N ILE A 179 -8.20 -9.36 -6.33
CA ILE A 179 -9.37 -9.60 -5.47
C ILE A 179 -10.18 -8.32 -5.27
N LEU A 180 -9.50 -7.19 -5.08
CA LEU A 180 -10.17 -5.89 -4.96
C LEU A 180 -10.87 -5.49 -6.27
N LYS A 181 -10.19 -5.68 -7.41
CA LYS A 181 -10.79 -5.45 -8.73
C LYS A 181 -11.99 -6.35 -9.00
N MET A 182 -11.92 -7.63 -8.61
CA MET A 182 -13.05 -8.55 -8.72
C MET A 182 -14.27 -8.06 -7.90
N ALA A 183 -14.04 -7.58 -6.68
CA ALA A 183 -15.12 -7.04 -5.84
C ALA A 183 -15.69 -5.74 -6.42
N LEU A 184 -14.84 -4.84 -6.93
CA LEU A 184 -15.25 -3.61 -7.60
C LEU A 184 -16.00 -3.89 -8.90
N ALA A 185 -15.58 -4.87 -9.70
CA ALA A 185 -16.27 -5.24 -10.94
C ALA A 185 -17.72 -5.66 -10.67
N ARG A 186 -17.98 -6.43 -9.60
CA ARG A 186 -19.35 -6.79 -9.20
C ARG A 186 -20.19 -5.58 -8.84
N HIS A 187 -19.59 -4.56 -8.23
CA HIS A 187 -20.28 -3.31 -7.92
C HIS A 187 -20.61 -2.53 -9.18
N VAL A 188 -19.62 -2.34 -10.07
CA VAL A 188 -19.79 -1.62 -11.35
C VAL A 188 -20.86 -2.28 -12.21
N LEU A 189 -20.82 -3.61 -12.35
CA LEU A 189 -21.82 -4.35 -13.14
C LEU A 189 -23.26 -4.20 -12.57
N ARG A 190 -23.41 -4.11 -11.25
CA ARG A 190 -24.73 -3.84 -10.64
C ARG A 190 -25.22 -2.42 -10.84
N GLN A 191 -24.29 -1.47 -10.87
CA GLN A 191 -24.63 -0.05 -10.98
C GLN A 191 -24.91 0.40 -12.41
N TYR A 192 -24.21 -0.19 -13.39
CA TYR A 192 -24.22 0.26 -14.79
C TYR A 192 -24.67 -0.81 -15.78
N GLY A 193 -24.92 -2.03 -15.34
CA GLY A 193 -25.23 -3.17 -16.23
C GLY A 193 -26.70 -3.33 -16.63
N GLY A 194 -27.61 -2.43 -16.24
CA GLY A 194 -29.02 -2.41 -16.62
C GLY A 194 -29.89 -3.23 -15.69
#